data_890b25ca6cb62a043efb121ab2097231
#
_entry.id   890b25ca6cb62a043efb121ab2097231
#
_cell.length_a   1.000
_cell.length_b   1.000
_cell.length_c   1.000
_cell.angle_alpha   90.00
_cell.angle_beta   90.00
_cell.angle_gamma   90.00
#
_symmetry.space_group_name_H-M   'P 1'
#
loop_
_entity.id
_entity.type
_entity.pdbx_description
1 polymer ?
#
loop_
_entity_poly.entity_id
_entity_poly.type
_entity_poly.pdbx_seq_one_letter_code
_entity_poly.pdbx_strand_id
1 'polypeptide(L)'
;MIWKKDRLRPTQPYFVFDTLDFYQEIYLKQGISHFYSYHIVENKPLRTVPDGCIDLFFEYEKGHMQGYVCGTPLVYTCEECKGKEEVFGIRFMPGVQPELIGCTMKELLGKKIPIESVLRGDSCWLTKLEEESDFYQRIRIFIEA
;
A
#
# COMPACT_ATOMS: atom_id res chain seq x y z
N MET A 1 3.72 5.39 -26.66
CA MET A 1 4.01 6.79 -26.31
C MET A 1 4.08 6.95 -24.81
N ILE A 2 5.13 7.57 -24.32
CA ILE A 2 5.44 7.70 -22.90
C ILE A 2 4.29 8.36 -22.12
N TRP A 3 3.70 9.40 -22.66
CA TRP A 3 2.61 10.12 -21.98
C TRP A 3 1.33 9.29 -21.81
N LYS A 4 1.09 8.29 -22.66
CA LYS A 4 -0.04 7.35 -22.47
C LYS A 4 0.17 6.43 -21.27
N LYS A 5 1.43 6.01 -21.05
CA LYS A 5 1.76 5.22 -19.87
C LYS A 5 1.56 6.04 -18.59
N ASP A 6 1.93 7.31 -18.64
CA ASP A 6 1.74 8.19 -17.48
C ASP A 6 0.26 8.42 -17.14
N ARG A 7 -0.61 8.45 -18.14
CA ARG A 7 -2.05 8.56 -17.92
C ARG A 7 -2.65 7.32 -17.26
N LEU A 8 -2.04 6.16 -17.45
CA LEU A 8 -2.52 4.90 -16.88
C LEU A 8 -1.98 4.64 -15.48
N ARG A 9 -1.02 5.44 -15.01
CA ARG A 9 -0.48 5.27 -13.66
C ARG A 9 -1.48 5.80 -12.63
N PRO A 10 -1.71 5.02 -11.56
CA PRO A 10 -2.55 5.50 -10.46
C PRO A 10 -1.85 6.61 -9.69
N THR A 11 -2.62 7.53 -9.16
CA THR A 11 -2.12 8.54 -8.22
C THR A 11 -1.92 7.89 -6.86
N GLN A 12 -1.17 8.56 -5.99
CA GLN A 12 -1.02 8.12 -4.60
C GLN A 12 -2.36 8.15 -3.88
N PRO A 13 -2.67 7.15 -3.03
CA PRO A 13 -3.90 7.16 -2.26
C PRO A 13 -3.92 8.28 -1.22
N TYR A 14 -2.73 8.76 -0.81
CA TYR A 14 -2.57 9.77 0.23
C TYR A 14 -1.82 10.97 -0.32
N PHE A 15 -2.11 12.16 0.20
CA PHE A 15 -1.42 13.38 -0.18
C PHE A 15 -0.06 13.43 0.52
N VAL A 16 1.00 13.35 -0.26
CA VAL A 16 2.37 13.19 0.25
C VAL A 16 2.91 14.41 1.00
N PHE A 17 2.37 15.60 0.76
CA PHE A 17 2.80 16.80 1.48
C PHE A 17 2.41 16.79 2.97
N ASP A 18 1.52 15.88 3.37
CA ASP A 18 1.17 15.68 4.78
C ASP A 18 2.05 14.62 5.44
N THR A 19 3.11 14.15 4.77
CA THR A 19 4.00 13.11 5.26
C THR A 19 5.46 13.55 5.19
N LEU A 20 6.35 12.80 5.87
CA LEU A 20 7.80 13.00 5.84
C LEU A 20 8.49 11.85 5.12
N ASP A 21 9.66 12.14 4.52
CA ASP A 21 10.54 11.12 3.91
C ASP A 21 9.80 10.20 2.94
N PHE A 22 9.09 10.79 1.99
CA PHE A 22 8.37 10.03 0.98
C PHE A 22 9.33 9.40 -0.02
N TYR A 23 9.21 8.08 -0.21
CA TYR A 23 9.95 7.30 -1.20
C TYR A 23 8.97 6.66 -2.16
N GLN A 24 9.35 6.56 -3.42
CA GLN A 24 8.52 5.91 -4.43
C GLN A 24 9.43 5.20 -5.44
N GLU A 25 9.11 3.95 -5.75
CA GLU A 25 9.78 3.17 -6.79
C GLU A 25 8.74 2.61 -7.75
N ILE A 26 8.83 3.03 -9.01
CA ILE A 26 7.92 2.57 -10.08
C ILE A 26 8.33 1.17 -10.50
N TYR A 27 7.35 0.26 -10.61
CA TYR A 27 7.63 -1.15 -10.88
C TYR A 27 6.68 -1.79 -11.89
N LEU A 28 6.31 -1.31 -12.90
CA LEU A 28 5.30 -1.70 -13.90
C LEU A 28 5.35 -3.17 -14.36
N LYS A 29 5.44 -4.12 -13.41
CA LYS A 29 5.44 -5.57 -13.64
C LYS A 29 4.43 -6.24 -12.73
N GLN A 30 3.91 -7.40 -13.13
CA GLN A 30 3.00 -8.22 -12.33
C GLN A 30 1.76 -7.46 -11.83
N GLY A 31 1.28 -6.50 -12.61
CA GLY A 31 0.14 -5.69 -12.24
C GLY A 31 0.41 -4.61 -11.20
N ILE A 32 1.64 -4.47 -10.76
CA ILE A 32 2.05 -3.45 -9.78
C ILE A 32 2.30 -2.13 -10.49
N SER A 33 1.85 -1.02 -9.89
CA SER A 33 2.20 0.32 -10.34
C SER A 33 3.51 0.78 -9.71
N HIS A 34 3.54 0.80 -8.39
CA HIS A 34 4.71 1.28 -7.66
C HIS A 34 4.67 0.82 -6.20
N PHE A 35 5.84 0.90 -5.57
CA PHE A 35 6.02 0.79 -4.13
C PHE A 35 6.20 2.18 -3.55
N TYR A 36 5.76 2.39 -2.32
CA TYR A 36 5.94 3.68 -1.66
C TYR A 36 6.20 3.49 -0.17
N SER A 37 6.82 4.48 0.43
CA SER A 37 7.04 4.54 1.87
C SER A 37 7.08 5.98 2.33
N TYR A 38 6.59 6.25 3.53
CA TYR A 38 6.66 7.58 4.13
C TYR A 38 6.58 7.48 5.64
N HIS A 39 7.07 8.52 6.32
CA HIS A 39 6.89 8.69 7.75
C HIS A 39 5.65 9.53 8.02
N ILE A 40 4.91 9.16 9.05
CA ILE A 40 3.65 9.82 9.39
C ILE A 40 3.94 11.04 10.26
N VAL A 41 3.34 12.18 9.92
CA VAL A 41 3.39 13.39 10.73
C VAL A 41 2.27 13.31 11.76
N GLU A 42 2.63 13.39 13.04
CA GLU A 42 1.66 13.39 14.15
C GLU A 42 0.63 14.52 13.99
N ASN A 43 -0.64 14.22 14.32
CA ASN A 43 -1.76 15.16 14.26
C ASN A 43 -2.12 15.65 12.85
N LYS A 44 -1.59 15.01 11.81
CA LYS A 44 -1.99 15.30 10.42
C LYS A 44 -2.83 14.13 9.91
N PRO A 45 -4.07 14.35 9.47
CA PRO A 45 -4.86 13.29 8.87
C PRO A 45 -4.31 12.92 7.49
N LEU A 46 -4.34 11.64 7.16
CA LEU A 46 -4.08 11.18 5.79
C LEU A 46 -5.37 11.30 4.98
N ARG A 47 -5.23 11.82 3.77
CA ARG A 47 -6.34 12.00 2.85
C ARG A 47 -6.29 10.95 1.76
N THR A 48 -7.42 10.31 1.50
CA THR A 48 -7.53 9.27 0.49
C THR A 48 -8.49 9.67 -0.61
N VAL A 49 -8.21 9.22 -1.83
CA VAL A 49 -9.05 9.50 -3.00
C VAL A 49 -9.46 8.20 -3.69
N PRO A 50 -10.68 8.13 -4.24
CA PRO A 50 -11.10 6.98 -5.04
C PRO A 50 -10.34 6.95 -6.37
N ASP A 51 -9.63 5.86 -6.67
CA ASP A 51 -8.84 5.75 -7.90
C ASP A 51 -8.88 4.35 -8.54
N GLY A 52 -9.68 3.44 -8.01
CA GLY A 52 -9.84 2.10 -8.57
C GLY A 52 -8.67 1.15 -8.29
N CYS A 53 -7.78 1.50 -7.38
CA CYS A 53 -6.60 0.71 -7.06
C CYS A 53 -6.76 -0.08 -5.77
N ILE A 54 -6.10 -1.24 -5.70
CA ILE A 54 -5.91 -2.01 -4.48
C ILE A 54 -4.49 -1.74 -3.98
N ASP A 55 -4.36 -1.50 -2.68
CA ASP A 55 -3.07 -1.35 -2.00
C ASP A 55 -2.87 -2.46 -0.99
N LEU A 56 -1.65 -2.97 -0.90
CA LEU A 56 -1.19 -3.66 0.30
C LEU A 56 -0.49 -2.61 1.15
N PHE A 57 -0.96 -2.43 2.36
CA PHE A 57 -0.63 -1.29 3.19
C PHE A 57 -0.10 -1.77 4.55
N PHE A 58 1.15 -1.45 4.86
CA PHE A 58 1.81 -1.89 6.08
C PHE A 58 2.15 -0.70 6.95
N GLU A 59 1.61 -0.69 8.15
CA GLU A 59 1.86 0.34 9.16
C GLU A 59 2.84 -0.17 10.19
N TYR A 60 3.87 0.62 10.47
CA TYR A 60 4.89 0.29 11.46
C TYR A 60 4.74 1.18 12.69
N GLU A 61 4.84 0.56 13.87
CA GLU A 61 4.80 1.23 15.16
C GLU A 61 5.69 0.49 16.14
N LYS A 62 6.74 1.13 16.63
CA LYS A 62 7.67 0.58 17.64
C LYS A 62 8.17 -0.84 17.29
N GLY A 63 8.57 -1.06 16.04
CA GLY A 63 9.07 -2.34 15.58
C GLY A 63 8.00 -3.38 15.27
N HIS A 64 6.73 -3.06 15.44
CA HIS A 64 5.60 -3.93 15.08
C HIS A 64 4.97 -3.47 13.77
N MET A 65 4.50 -4.43 12.98
CA MET A 65 3.86 -4.18 11.70
C MET A 65 2.44 -4.71 11.68
N GLN A 66 1.52 -3.89 11.18
CA GLN A 66 0.16 -4.31 10.84
C GLN A 66 -0.02 -4.19 9.34
N GLY A 67 -0.38 -5.29 8.68
CA GLY A 67 -0.62 -5.32 7.25
C GLY A 67 -2.11 -5.32 6.92
N TYR A 68 -2.47 -4.59 5.88
CA TYR A 68 -3.86 -4.48 5.42
C TYR A 68 -3.93 -4.60 3.91
N VAL A 69 -5.08 -5.06 3.43
CA VAL A 69 -5.48 -4.91 2.04
C VAL A 69 -6.52 -3.80 1.99
N CYS A 70 -6.22 -2.77 1.23
CA CYS A 70 -7.08 -1.61 1.09
C CYS A 70 -7.68 -1.58 -0.31
N GLY A 71 -9.01 -1.60 -0.40
CA GLY A 71 -9.70 -1.35 -1.66
C GLY A 71 -9.79 0.16 -1.92
N THR A 72 -10.27 0.53 -3.10
CA THR A 72 -10.50 1.93 -3.40
C THR A 72 -11.56 2.49 -2.45
N PRO A 73 -11.35 3.68 -1.85
CA PRO A 73 -12.39 4.32 -1.07
C PRO A 73 -13.57 4.70 -1.96
N LEU A 74 -14.78 4.65 -1.41
CA LEU A 74 -15.99 5.03 -2.15
C LEU A 74 -16.12 6.55 -2.32
N VAL A 75 -15.56 7.29 -1.35
CA VAL A 75 -15.57 8.75 -1.34
C VAL A 75 -14.22 9.24 -0.80
N TYR A 76 -13.94 10.51 -1.03
CA TYR A 76 -12.79 11.17 -0.41
C TYR A 76 -12.91 11.10 1.12
N THR A 77 -11.83 10.64 1.78
CA THR A 77 -11.81 10.49 3.23
C THR A 77 -10.53 11.07 3.84
N CYS A 78 -10.59 11.34 5.16
CA CYS A 78 -9.43 11.71 5.97
C CYS A 78 -9.32 10.71 7.11
N GLU A 79 -8.13 10.15 7.34
CA GLU A 79 -7.87 9.21 8.44
C GLU A 79 -6.90 9.82 9.44
N GLU A 80 -7.16 9.59 10.73
CA GLU A 80 -6.19 9.91 11.79
C GLU A 80 -5.17 8.77 11.92
N CYS A 81 -3.90 9.14 12.12
CA CYS A 81 -2.79 8.19 12.16
C CYS A 81 -2.06 8.23 13.50
N LYS A 82 -2.80 8.20 14.60
CA LYS A 82 -2.21 8.21 15.95
C LYS A 82 -1.42 6.94 16.23
N GLY A 83 -0.22 7.09 16.77
CA GLY A 83 0.64 5.98 17.17
C GLY A 83 1.40 5.31 16.05
N LYS A 84 1.16 5.66 14.81
CA LYS A 84 1.85 5.09 13.66
C LYS A 84 3.08 5.93 13.30
N GLU A 85 4.17 5.28 12.91
CA GLU A 85 5.44 5.95 12.62
C GLU A 85 5.74 5.97 11.14
N GLU A 86 5.58 4.85 10.46
CA GLU A 86 5.99 4.66 9.07
C GLU A 86 4.99 3.78 8.33
N VAL A 87 4.87 4.02 7.03
CA VAL A 87 4.07 3.19 6.13
C VAL A 87 4.95 2.68 5.00
N PHE A 88 4.75 1.42 4.64
CA PHE A 88 5.24 0.83 3.40
C PHE A 88 4.03 0.30 2.63
N GLY A 89 3.94 0.63 1.36
CA GLY A 89 2.79 0.23 0.56
C GLY A 89 3.16 -0.29 -0.81
N ILE A 90 2.27 -1.14 -1.34
CA ILE A 90 2.36 -1.68 -2.70
C ILE A 90 1.05 -1.35 -3.38
N ARG A 91 1.12 -0.53 -4.42
CA ARG A 91 -0.06 -0.14 -5.19
C ARG A 91 -0.14 -0.91 -6.49
N PHE A 92 -1.27 -1.54 -6.71
CA PHE A 92 -1.54 -2.23 -7.96
C PHE A 92 -2.15 -1.27 -8.98
N MET A 93 -2.03 -1.60 -10.26
CA MET A 93 -2.65 -0.81 -11.31
C MET A 93 -4.17 -0.81 -11.18
N PRO A 94 -4.87 0.24 -11.65
CA PRO A 94 -6.33 0.28 -11.59
C PRO A 94 -6.96 -0.97 -12.21
N GLY A 95 -7.91 -1.58 -11.50
CA GLY A 95 -8.60 -2.76 -11.96
C GLY A 95 -7.86 -4.08 -11.78
N VAL A 96 -6.63 -4.07 -11.29
CA VAL A 96 -5.85 -5.31 -11.07
C VAL A 96 -6.21 -5.93 -9.72
N GLN A 97 -6.53 -7.23 -9.75
CA GLN A 97 -6.78 -8.05 -8.58
C GLN A 97 -5.53 -8.90 -8.30
N PRO A 98 -4.79 -8.66 -7.19
CA PRO A 98 -3.62 -9.48 -6.88
C PRO A 98 -4.00 -10.94 -6.60
N GLU A 99 -3.27 -11.89 -7.17
CA GLU A 99 -3.54 -13.32 -6.99
C GLU A 99 -3.32 -13.78 -5.55
N LEU A 100 -2.40 -13.15 -4.84
CA LEU A 100 -2.10 -13.51 -3.45
C LEU A 100 -3.24 -13.16 -2.47
N ILE A 101 -4.22 -12.40 -2.91
CA ILE A 101 -5.36 -11.97 -2.08
C ILE A 101 -6.61 -12.77 -2.44
N GLY A 102 -7.23 -13.37 -1.42
CA GLY A 102 -8.37 -14.29 -1.57
C GLY A 102 -9.73 -13.64 -1.65
N CYS A 103 -9.84 -12.33 -1.79
CA CYS A 103 -11.12 -11.63 -1.94
C CYS A 103 -11.15 -10.81 -3.22
N THR A 104 -12.36 -10.50 -3.71
CA THR A 104 -12.55 -9.74 -4.93
C THR A 104 -12.41 -8.25 -4.69
N MET A 105 -12.17 -7.49 -5.75
CA MET A 105 -12.15 -6.02 -5.69
C MET A 105 -13.47 -5.47 -5.16
N LYS A 106 -14.60 -6.07 -5.55
CA LYS A 106 -15.93 -5.68 -5.08
C LYS A 106 -16.06 -5.83 -3.55
N GLU A 107 -15.55 -6.94 -3.02
CA GLU A 107 -15.56 -7.20 -1.57
C GLU A 107 -14.68 -6.22 -0.80
N LEU A 108 -13.66 -5.66 -1.46
CA LEU A 108 -12.72 -4.72 -0.85
C LEU A 108 -13.16 -3.26 -0.93
N LEU A 109 -14.18 -2.93 -1.73
CA LEU A 109 -14.62 -1.54 -1.92
C LEU A 109 -14.87 -0.83 -0.60
N GLY A 110 -14.18 0.28 -0.38
CA GLY A 110 -14.29 1.09 0.83
C GLY A 110 -13.79 0.43 2.10
N LYS A 111 -13.06 -0.68 2.01
CA LYS A 111 -12.65 -1.47 3.16
C LYS A 111 -11.13 -1.50 3.31
N LYS A 112 -10.69 -1.64 4.56
CA LYS A 112 -9.31 -1.87 4.96
C LYS A 112 -9.33 -3.15 5.81
N ILE A 113 -8.88 -4.26 5.23
CA ILE A 113 -8.99 -5.59 5.82
C ILE A 113 -7.60 -6.10 6.24
N PRO A 114 -7.45 -6.66 7.46
CA PRO A 114 -6.17 -7.26 7.85
C PRO A 114 -5.71 -8.29 6.84
N ILE A 115 -4.45 -8.22 6.42
CA ILE A 115 -3.92 -9.05 5.35
C ILE A 115 -3.99 -10.55 5.69
N GLU A 116 -3.80 -10.91 6.95
CA GLU A 116 -3.85 -12.30 7.40
C GLU A 116 -5.20 -12.96 7.14
N SER A 117 -6.27 -12.19 7.08
CA SER A 117 -7.63 -12.70 6.85
C SER A 117 -7.87 -13.12 5.39
N VAL A 118 -7.08 -12.61 4.45
CA VAL A 118 -7.36 -12.76 3.02
C VAL A 118 -6.15 -13.25 2.21
N LEU A 119 -4.99 -13.41 2.85
CA LEU A 119 -3.77 -13.84 2.19
C LEU A 119 -3.87 -15.30 1.74
N ARG A 120 -3.48 -15.58 0.51
CA ARG A 120 -3.32 -16.93 -0.03
C ARG A 120 -1.85 -17.33 0.01
N GLY A 121 -1.60 -18.60 0.30
CA GLY A 121 -0.26 -19.16 0.27
C GLY A 121 0.55 -18.86 1.52
N ASP A 122 1.88 -18.94 1.36
CA ASP A 122 2.82 -18.78 2.46
C ASP A 122 2.86 -17.33 2.96
N SER A 123 2.93 -17.18 4.28
CA SER A 123 2.98 -15.88 4.95
C SER A 123 4.35 -15.57 5.58
N CYS A 124 5.36 -16.39 5.34
CA CYS A 124 6.69 -16.21 5.93
C CYS A 124 7.31 -14.85 5.56
N TRP A 125 7.02 -14.34 4.37
CA TRP A 125 7.54 -13.05 3.93
C TRP A 125 7.03 -11.87 4.79
N LEU A 126 5.89 -12.01 5.44
CA LEU A 126 5.36 -10.99 6.35
C LEU A 126 6.28 -10.79 7.55
N THR A 127 6.80 -11.88 8.11
CA THR A 127 7.74 -11.80 9.24
C THR A 127 9.03 -11.10 8.81
N LYS A 128 9.54 -11.42 7.63
CA LYS A 128 10.74 -10.77 7.09
C LYS A 128 10.50 -9.28 6.85
N LEU A 129 9.33 -8.94 6.34
CA LEU A 129 8.95 -7.56 6.08
C LEU A 129 8.86 -6.75 7.37
N GLU A 130 8.32 -7.33 8.42
CA GLU A 130 8.21 -6.68 9.74
C GLU A 130 9.58 -6.32 10.30
N GLU A 131 10.58 -7.19 10.13
CA GLU A 131 11.93 -7.01 10.64
C GLU A 131 12.78 -6.04 9.81
N GLU A 132 12.37 -5.75 8.57
CA GLU A 132 13.16 -4.95 7.65
C GLU A 132 12.81 -3.46 7.76
N SER A 133 13.83 -2.61 7.82
CA SER A 133 13.65 -1.16 7.88
C SER A 133 14.00 -0.42 6.59
N ASP A 134 14.72 -1.06 5.68
CA ASP A 134 15.12 -0.44 4.41
C ASP A 134 14.05 -0.59 3.33
N PHE A 135 13.69 0.53 2.69
CA PHE A 135 12.65 0.56 1.66
C PHE A 135 12.92 -0.40 0.50
N TYR A 136 14.13 -0.38 -0.04
CA TYR A 136 14.47 -1.23 -1.19
C TYR A 136 14.56 -2.71 -0.82
N GLN A 137 14.98 -3.03 0.39
CA GLN A 137 14.97 -4.41 0.87
C GLN A 137 13.54 -4.92 1.11
N ARG A 138 12.64 -4.06 1.56
CA ARG A 138 11.22 -4.40 1.68
C ARG A 138 10.61 -4.74 0.32
N ILE A 139 10.93 -3.97 -0.71
CA ILE A 139 10.51 -4.26 -2.08
C ILE A 139 11.00 -5.65 -2.50
N ARG A 140 12.28 -5.93 -2.24
CA ARG A 140 12.90 -7.21 -2.59
C ARG A 140 12.22 -8.39 -1.90
N ILE A 141 11.93 -8.26 -0.61
CA ILE A 141 11.22 -9.29 0.16
C ILE A 141 9.87 -9.60 -0.49
N PHE A 142 9.13 -8.59 -0.87
CA PHE A 142 7.84 -8.78 -1.52
C PHE A 142 7.96 -9.45 -2.90
N ILE A 143 8.88 -8.99 -3.72
CA ILE A 143 9.09 -9.53 -5.07
C ILE A 143 9.48 -11.01 -5.02
N GLU A 144 10.27 -11.41 -4.05
CA GLU A 144 10.73 -12.79 -3.86
C GLU A 144 9.70 -13.68 -3.14
N ALA A 145 8.60 -13.12 -2.71
CA ALA A 145 7.56 -13.83 -1.97
C ALA A 145 6.81 -14.85 -2.85
#